data_0f7f5ba0fc221c83fc867995ba510664
#
_entry.id   0f7f5ba0fc221c83fc867995ba510664
#
_cell.length_a   1.000
_cell.length_b   1.000
_cell.length_c   1.000
_cell.angle_alpha   90.00
_cell.angle_beta   90.00
_cell.angle_gamma   90.00
#
_symmetry.space_group_name_H-M   'P 1'
#
loop_
_entity.id
_entity.type
_entity.pdbx_description
1 polymer ?
#
loop_
_entity_poly.entity_id
_entity_poly.type
_entity_poly.pdbx_seq_one_letter_code
_entity_poly.pdbx_strand_id
1 'polypeptide(L)'
;AKAKIAKNINEAIAAIDFVGLPAIIRPSFTLGGEGGGIAYNKEEFIEIVSNGLKLSPNSEVLIEESLLGWKEFEMEVVRDQADNCIIICSIENIDPMGVHTGDSITVAPALTLTDKEYQKMRNASIAVLREIGVDTGGSNVQFAVNPDDGRLIVIEMNPRVSRSSALASKATGFPIAKIAAKLAIGYNLDE
;
A
#
# COMPACT_ATOMS: atom_id res chain seq x y z
N ALA A 1 -5.75 3.35 7.29
CA ALA A 1 -7.12 2.86 7.28
C ALA A 1 -7.62 2.62 8.71
N LYS A 2 -8.92 2.79 8.95
CA LYS A 2 -9.52 2.32 10.20
C LYS A 2 -9.54 0.80 10.17
N ALA A 3 -9.09 0.15 11.25
CA ALA A 3 -9.05 -1.29 11.32
C ALA A 3 -9.28 -1.79 12.75
N LYS A 4 -9.85 -2.98 12.88
CA LYS A 4 -10.03 -3.70 14.12
C LYS A 4 -9.90 -5.20 13.90
N ILE A 5 -9.28 -5.88 14.86
CA ILE A 5 -9.26 -7.34 14.92
C ILE A 5 -10.46 -7.81 15.73
N ALA A 6 -11.10 -8.89 15.29
CA ALA A 6 -12.20 -9.54 16.00
C ALA A 6 -11.97 -11.06 16.05
N LYS A 7 -12.26 -11.66 17.22
CA LYS A 7 -12.11 -13.11 17.47
C LYS A 7 -13.48 -13.81 17.59
N ASN A 8 -14.54 -13.06 17.57
CA ASN A 8 -15.91 -13.55 17.58
C ASN A 8 -16.86 -12.54 16.92
N ILE A 9 -18.08 -12.98 16.66
CA ILE A 9 -19.07 -12.17 15.95
C ILE A 9 -19.49 -10.90 16.71
N ASN A 10 -19.49 -10.93 18.02
CA ASN A 10 -19.89 -9.76 18.83
C ASN A 10 -18.81 -8.66 18.76
N GLU A 11 -17.54 -9.04 18.82
CA GLU A 11 -16.44 -8.12 18.62
C GLU A 11 -16.44 -7.54 17.19
N ALA A 12 -16.79 -8.36 16.20
CA ALA A 12 -16.88 -7.91 14.81
C ALA A 12 -18.01 -6.90 14.62
N ILE A 13 -19.18 -7.12 15.23
CA ILE A 13 -20.31 -6.19 15.19
C ILE A 13 -19.93 -4.86 15.84
N ALA A 14 -19.22 -4.89 16.96
CA ALA A 14 -18.70 -3.67 17.59
C ALA A 14 -17.63 -2.97 16.74
N ALA A 15 -16.83 -3.75 15.99
CA ALA A 15 -15.80 -3.19 15.11
C ALA A 15 -16.39 -2.44 13.92
N ILE A 16 -17.52 -2.89 13.35
CA ILE A 16 -18.13 -2.24 12.19
C ILE A 16 -18.69 -0.86 12.50
N ASP A 17 -19.12 -0.61 13.73
CA ASP A 17 -19.58 0.72 14.16
C ASP A 17 -18.43 1.74 14.14
N PHE A 18 -17.19 1.29 14.31
CA PHE A 18 -15.99 2.12 14.22
C PHE A 18 -15.45 2.22 12.78
N VAL A 19 -15.42 1.10 12.07
CA VAL A 19 -14.81 1.00 10.73
C VAL A 19 -15.75 1.60 9.69
N GLY A 20 -17.04 1.30 9.75
CA GLY A 20 -18.05 1.66 8.76
C GLY A 20 -18.17 0.63 7.64
N LEU A 21 -19.12 0.90 6.73
CA LEU A 21 -19.33 0.11 5.50
C LEU A 21 -19.09 1.01 4.28
N PRO A 22 -18.61 0.45 3.16
CA PRO A 22 -18.21 -0.94 2.98
C PRO A 22 -16.96 -1.28 3.78
N ALA A 23 -16.85 -2.54 4.24
CA ALA A 23 -15.71 -3.03 5.01
C ALA A 23 -15.05 -4.23 4.34
N ILE A 24 -13.73 -4.32 4.47
CA ILE A 24 -12.93 -5.46 4.03
C ILE A 24 -12.72 -6.39 5.22
N ILE A 25 -12.97 -7.67 5.04
CA ILE A 25 -12.74 -8.71 6.03
C ILE A 25 -11.62 -9.62 5.54
N ARG A 26 -10.60 -9.80 6.38
CA ARG A 26 -9.44 -10.67 6.09
C ARG A 26 -9.24 -11.65 7.23
N PRO A 27 -9.51 -12.95 7.03
CA PRO A 27 -9.15 -13.96 8.02
C PRO A 27 -7.63 -14.04 8.21
N SER A 28 -7.19 -14.17 9.45
CA SER A 28 -5.77 -14.33 9.74
C SER A 28 -5.28 -15.72 9.30
N PHE A 29 -4.06 -15.76 8.73
CA PHE A 29 -3.36 -16.98 8.32
C PHE A 29 -4.07 -17.86 7.28
N THR A 30 -4.90 -17.27 6.41
CA THR A 30 -5.44 -17.94 5.22
C THR A 30 -4.60 -17.63 3.98
N LEU A 31 -4.62 -18.52 2.98
CA LEU A 31 -3.91 -18.34 1.71
C LEU A 31 -4.85 -17.83 0.63
N GLY A 32 -4.33 -16.97 -0.25
CA GLY A 32 -5.05 -16.52 -1.44
C GLY A 32 -6.34 -15.74 -1.19
N GLY A 33 -6.51 -15.16 0.01
CA GLY A 33 -7.72 -14.41 0.36
C GLY A 33 -8.93 -15.28 0.72
N GLU A 34 -8.72 -16.58 0.93
CA GLU A 34 -9.80 -17.51 1.29
C GLU A 34 -10.56 -17.07 2.54
N GLY A 35 -11.88 -17.07 2.46
CA GLY A 35 -12.78 -16.66 3.55
C GLY A 35 -12.85 -15.15 3.79
N GLY A 36 -12.08 -14.36 3.04
CA GLY A 36 -12.15 -12.90 3.04
C GLY A 36 -13.17 -12.37 2.04
N GLY A 37 -13.48 -11.07 2.14
CA GLY A 37 -14.39 -10.42 1.22
C GLY A 37 -14.66 -8.97 1.59
N ILE A 38 -15.51 -8.35 0.77
CA ILE A 38 -15.98 -6.98 0.98
C ILE A 38 -17.46 -7.05 1.31
N ALA A 39 -17.84 -6.48 2.45
CA ALA A 39 -19.23 -6.37 2.88
C ALA A 39 -19.76 -4.95 2.61
N TYR A 40 -20.86 -4.86 1.91
CA TYR A 40 -21.54 -3.60 1.60
C TYR A 40 -22.71 -3.31 2.55
N ASN A 41 -23.20 -4.34 3.23
CA ASN A 41 -24.29 -4.27 4.19
C ASN A 41 -23.99 -5.19 5.38
N LYS A 42 -24.86 -5.09 6.41
CA LYS A 42 -24.67 -5.82 7.67
C LYS A 42 -24.88 -7.33 7.53
N GLU A 43 -25.76 -7.74 6.66
CA GLU A 43 -26.06 -9.16 6.38
C GLU A 43 -24.86 -9.84 5.76
N GLU A 44 -24.31 -9.27 4.69
CA GLU A 44 -23.07 -9.74 4.05
C GLU A 44 -21.89 -9.75 5.03
N PHE A 45 -21.78 -8.70 5.87
CA PHE A 45 -20.75 -8.61 6.89
C PHE A 45 -20.77 -9.78 7.85
N ILE A 46 -21.95 -10.12 8.40
CA ILE A 46 -22.10 -11.23 9.35
C ILE A 46 -21.75 -12.57 8.68
N GLU A 47 -22.18 -12.77 7.44
CA GLU A 47 -21.86 -13.98 6.67
C GLU A 47 -20.37 -14.14 6.44
N ILE A 48 -19.70 -13.12 5.88
CA ILE A 48 -18.25 -13.15 5.57
C ILE A 48 -17.44 -13.32 6.85
N VAL A 49 -17.75 -12.58 7.93
CA VAL A 49 -17.05 -12.70 9.22
C VAL A 49 -17.24 -14.09 9.82
N SER A 50 -18.46 -14.64 9.79
CA SER A 50 -18.73 -15.99 10.32
C SER A 50 -17.94 -17.07 9.59
N ASN A 51 -17.82 -16.94 8.26
CA ASN A 51 -17.02 -17.84 7.44
C ASN A 51 -15.51 -17.64 7.71
N GLY A 52 -15.05 -16.39 7.75
CA GLY A 52 -13.66 -16.05 8.02
C GLY A 52 -13.15 -16.55 9.38
N LEU A 53 -13.96 -16.40 10.43
CA LEU A 53 -13.63 -16.92 11.77
C LEU A 53 -13.52 -18.45 11.82
N LYS A 54 -14.29 -19.17 10.98
CA LYS A 54 -14.20 -20.64 10.88
C LYS A 54 -12.95 -21.10 10.12
N LEU A 55 -12.57 -20.36 9.09
CA LEU A 55 -11.42 -20.70 8.23
C LEU A 55 -10.09 -20.25 8.82
N SER A 56 -10.08 -19.21 9.66
CA SER A 56 -8.89 -18.75 10.33
C SER A 56 -8.43 -19.75 11.40
N PRO A 57 -7.19 -20.25 11.35
CA PRO A 57 -6.67 -21.22 12.32
C PRO A 57 -6.71 -20.74 13.79
N ASN A 58 -6.63 -19.42 13.98
CA ASN A 58 -6.70 -18.80 15.32
C ASN A 58 -8.05 -18.12 15.60
N SER A 59 -9.08 -18.39 14.74
CA SER A 59 -10.41 -17.78 14.85
C SER A 59 -10.35 -16.25 14.94
N GLU A 60 -9.60 -15.62 14.04
CA GLU A 60 -9.38 -14.19 14.05
C GLU A 60 -9.57 -13.60 12.65
N VAL A 61 -10.26 -12.47 12.58
CA VAL A 61 -10.43 -11.69 11.36
C VAL A 61 -10.01 -10.24 11.58
N LEU A 62 -9.34 -9.65 10.59
CA LEU A 62 -9.10 -8.23 10.50
C LEU A 62 -10.24 -7.60 9.71
N ILE A 63 -10.83 -6.53 10.26
CA ILE A 63 -11.91 -5.75 9.65
C ILE A 63 -11.36 -4.36 9.38
N GLU A 64 -11.37 -3.94 8.11
CA GLU A 64 -10.79 -2.68 7.66
C GLU A 64 -11.81 -1.87 6.86
N GLU A 65 -11.70 -0.54 6.92
CA GLU A 65 -12.44 0.33 6.00
C GLU A 65 -12.05 0.03 4.55
N SER A 66 -13.04 0.02 3.67
CA SER A 66 -12.80 -0.17 2.25
C SER A 66 -12.25 1.11 1.62
N LEU A 67 -11.22 0.94 0.79
CA LEU A 67 -10.63 2.01 -0.02
C LEU A 67 -11.00 1.85 -1.51
N LEU A 68 -12.03 1.06 -1.81
CA LEU A 68 -12.51 0.90 -3.19
C LEU A 68 -12.85 2.25 -3.81
N GLY A 69 -12.41 2.43 -5.06
CA GLY A 69 -12.64 3.65 -5.79
C GLY A 69 -11.69 4.80 -5.45
N TRP A 70 -10.81 4.65 -4.46
CA TRP A 70 -9.76 5.63 -4.20
C TRP A 70 -8.71 5.60 -5.31
N LYS A 71 -8.03 6.72 -5.51
CA LYS A 71 -6.88 6.80 -6.42
C LYS A 71 -5.69 6.06 -5.83
N GLU A 72 -4.94 5.37 -6.69
CA GLU A 72 -3.74 4.65 -6.29
C GLU A 72 -2.49 5.28 -6.89
N PHE A 73 -1.50 5.53 -6.02
CA PHE A 73 -0.21 6.08 -6.40
C PHE A 73 0.93 5.27 -5.78
N GLU A 74 2.07 5.32 -6.44
CA GLU A 74 3.30 4.71 -5.95
C GLU A 74 4.45 5.73 -5.99
N MET A 75 5.39 5.59 -5.06
CA MET A 75 6.65 6.31 -5.07
C MET A 75 7.80 5.32 -5.18
N GLU A 76 8.61 5.47 -6.22
CA GLU A 76 9.89 4.77 -6.32
C GLU A 76 10.94 5.60 -5.59
N VAL A 77 11.52 5.00 -4.55
CA VAL A 77 12.41 5.67 -3.59
C VAL A 77 13.71 4.92 -3.50
N VAL A 78 14.81 5.63 -3.41
CA VAL A 78 16.13 5.05 -3.14
C VAL A 78 16.73 5.73 -1.92
N ARG A 79 17.27 4.91 -1.00
CA ARG A 79 17.96 5.39 0.21
C ARG A 79 19.25 4.63 0.40
N ASP A 80 20.31 5.34 0.83
CA ASP A 80 21.62 4.78 1.16
C ASP A 80 21.89 4.76 2.68
N GLN A 81 23.04 4.22 3.06
CA GLN A 81 23.47 4.10 4.47
C GLN A 81 23.82 5.46 5.09
N ALA A 82 24.13 6.48 4.29
CA ALA A 82 24.37 7.84 4.76
C ALA A 82 23.08 8.66 4.93
N ASP A 83 21.90 8.00 4.82
CA ASP A 83 20.56 8.61 4.89
C ASP A 83 20.25 9.59 3.74
N ASN A 84 20.98 9.55 2.65
CA ASN A 84 20.54 10.21 1.43
C ASN A 84 19.33 9.48 0.90
N CYS A 85 18.21 10.18 0.76
CA CYS A 85 16.93 9.60 0.36
C CYS A 85 16.29 10.43 -0.75
N ILE A 86 16.04 9.81 -1.90
CA ILE A 86 15.53 10.49 -3.09
C ILE A 86 14.30 9.76 -3.64
N ILE A 87 13.32 10.53 -4.11
CA ILE A 87 12.22 10.03 -4.93
C ILE A 87 12.67 10.04 -6.38
N ILE A 88 12.68 8.86 -7.00
CA ILE A 88 13.06 8.73 -8.41
C ILE A 88 11.90 9.11 -9.31
N CYS A 89 10.70 8.61 -8.99
CA CYS A 89 9.52 8.84 -9.78
C CYS A 89 8.25 8.63 -8.94
N SER A 90 7.23 9.45 -9.20
CA SER A 90 5.86 9.15 -8.80
C SER A 90 5.18 8.36 -9.91
N ILE A 91 4.32 7.43 -9.55
CA ILE A 91 3.60 6.56 -10.47
C ILE A 91 2.11 6.62 -10.11
N GLU A 92 1.27 6.60 -11.12
CA GLU A 92 -0.18 6.56 -10.97
C GLU A 92 -0.74 5.31 -11.63
N ASN A 93 -1.58 4.59 -10.90
CA ASN A 93 -2.43 3.54 -11.43
C ASN A 93 -3.76 4.20 -11.84
N ILE A 94 -4.09 4.14 -13.13
CA ILE A 94 -5.27 4.83 -13.69
C ILE A 94 -6.55 4.17 -13.21
N ASP A 95 -6.52 2.85 -13.03
CA ASP A 95 -7.65 2.12 -12.45
C ASP A 95 -7.71 2.38 -10.94
N PRO A 96 -8.92 2.55 -10.39
CA PRO A 96 -9.08 2.82 -8.96
C PRO A 96 -8.71 1.61 -8.10
N MET A 97 -8.47 1.86 -6.80
CA MET A 97 -8.27 0.82 -5.79
C MET A 97 -9.33 -0.28 -5.90
N GLY A 98 -8.88 -1.53 -5.88
CA GLY A 98 -9.68 -2.74 -6.10
C GLY A 98 -9.31 -3.48 -7.38
N VAL A 99 -8.69 -2.83 -8.36
CA VAL A 99 -8.01 -3.48 -9.47
C VAL A 99 -6.58 -3.77 -9.05
N HIS A 100 -6.10 -4.99 -9.28
CA HIS A 100 -4.72 -5.35 -8.92
C HIS A 100 -3.73 -4.52 -9.72
N THR A 101 -2.69 -3.97 -9.08
CA THR A 101 -1.67 -3.12 -9.71
C THR A 101 -1.01 -3.74 -10.95
N GLY A 102 -0.94 -5.08 -11.00
CA GLY A 102 -0.42 -5.82 -12.15
C GLY A 102 -1.32 -5.81 -13.38
N ASP A 103 -2.60 -5.48 -13.20
CA ASP A 103 -3.65 -5.47 -14.23
C ASP A 103 -4.10 -4.05 -14.57
N SER A 104 -3.60 -3.05 -13.85
CA SER A 104 -3.91 -1.64 -14.04
C SER A 104 -3.02 -0.99 -15.10
N ILE A 105 -3.56 0.02 -15.78
CA ILE A 105 -2.77 0.93 -16.62
C ILE A 105 -1.95 1.82 -15.68
N THR A 106 -0.64 1.74 -15.83
CA THR A 106 0.31 2.43 -14.97
C THR A 106 1.04 3.53 -15.74
N VAL A 107 1.09 4.74 -15.22
CA VAL A 107 1.70 5.92 -15.84
C VAL A 107 2.79 6.49 -14.94
N ALA A 108 3.94 6.80 -15.52
CA ALA A 108 5.08 7.42 -14.85
C ALA A 108 5.60 8.62 -15.69
N PRO A 109 5.74 9.81 -15.11
CA PRO A 109 5.33 10.20 -13.74
C PRO A 109 3.81 10.28 -13.59
N ALA A 110 3.32 10.34 -12.34
CA ALA A 110 1.90 10.53 -12.03
C ALA A 110 1.37 11.84 -12.67
N LEU A 111 0.15 11.77 -13.23
CA LEU A 111 -0.44 12.86 -14.01
C LEU A 111 -1.39 13.77 -13.20
N THR A 112 -2.05 13.20 -12.18
CA THR A 112 -3.14 13.90 -11.49
C THR A 112 -2.78 14.34 -10.05
N LEU A 113 -1.51 14.20 -9.64
CA LEU A 113 -1.04 14.71 -8.35
C LEU A 113 -0.83 16.23 -8.40
N THR A 114 -1.37 16.93 -7.41
CA THR A 114 -0.95 18.27 -7.10
C THR A 114 0.42 18.26 -6.42
N ASP A 115 1.17 19.37 -6.50
CA ASP A 115 2.45 19.48 -5.78
C ASP A 115 2.30 19.23 -4.27
N LYS A 116 1.22 19.72 -3.66
CA LYS A 116 0.93 19.52 -2.23
C LYS A 116 0.75 18.03 -1.88
N GLU A 117 0.07 17.27 -2.70
CA GLU A 117 -0.11 15.82 -2.52
C GLU A 117 1.21 15.08 -2.74
N TYR A 118 1.93 15.43 -3.80
CA TYR A 118 3.26 14.88 -4.06
C TYR A 118 4.21 15.07 -2.87
N GLN A 119 4.28 16.29 -2.30
CA GLN A 119 5.15 16.58 -1.15
C GLN A 119 4.74 15.79 0.10
N LYS A 120 3.44 15.58 0.32
CA LYS A 120 2.95 14.71 1.41
C LYS A 120 3.40 13.26 1.22
N MET A 121 3.23 12.72 0.02
CA MET A 121 3.65 11.35 -0.31
C MET A 121 5.16 11.18 -0.20
N ARG A 122 5.93 12.14 -0.71
CA ARG A 122 7.39 12.17 -0.58
C ARG A 122 7.81 12.10 0.90
N ASN A 123 7.26 12.98 1.74
CA ASN A 123 7.62 13.02 3.14
C ASN A 123 7.21 11.73 3.87
N ALA A 124 6.03 11.18 3.56
CA ALA A 124 5.56 9.91 4.10
C ALA A 124 6.47 8.75 3.66
N SER A 125 6.88 8.70 2.39
CA SER A 125 7.78 7.68 1.88
C SER A 125 9.12 7.69 2.60
N ILE A 126 9.74 8.86 2.77
CA ILE A 126 11.00 9.02 3.49
C ILE A 126 10.85 8.57 4.95
N ALA A 127 9.76 8.96 5.61
CA ALA A 127 9.49 8.56 6.99
C ALA A 127 9.32 7.03 7.13
N VAL A 128 8.59 6.41 6.20
CA VAL A 128 8.38 4.94 6.17
C VAL A 128 9.70 4.20 5.99
N LEU A 129 10.54 4.60 5.03
CA LEU A 129 11.84 3.94 4.79
C LEU A 129 12.76 4.06 6.02
N ARG A 130 12.77 5.21 6.68
CA ARG A 130 13.56 5.42 7.90
C ARG A 130 13.07 4.59 9.06
N GLU A 131 11.75 4.53 9.28
CA GLU A 131 11.15 3.76 10.38
C GLU A 131 11.37 2.26 10.20
N ILE A 132 11.24 1.75 8.98
CA ILE A 132 11.50 0.33 8.64
C ILE A 132 13.01 0.03 8.68
N GLY A 133 13.86 1.03 8.47
CA GLY A 133 15.32 0.85 8.47
C GLY A 133 15.89 0.37 7.13
N VAL A 134 15.20 0.62 6.01
CA VAL A 134 15.73 0.32 4.67
C VAL A 134 16.77 1.38 4.30
N ASP A 135 18.01 0.95 4.08
CA ASP A 135 19.18 1.82 3.85
C ASP A 135 20.10 1.35 2.71
N THR A 136 19.70 0.37 1.94
CA THR A 136 20.55 -0.26 0.93
C THR A 136 19.88 -0.47 -0.42
N GLY A 137 19.09 0.49 -0.88
CA GLY A 137 18.56 0.32 -2.22
C GLY A 137 17.21 0.92 -2.51
N GLY A 138 16.56 0.35 -3.53
CA GLY A 138 15.27 0.78 -4.03
C GLY A 138 14.10 0.21 -3.22
N SER A 139 13.09 1.03 -3.06
CA SER A 139 11.83 0.66 -2.42
C SER A 139 10.66 1.27 -3.17
N ASN A 140 9.54 0.57 -3.15
CA ASN A 140 8.28 1.03 -3.68
C ASN A 140 7.30 1.27 -2.52
N VAL A 141 6.76 2.47 -2.40
CA VAL A 141 5.75 2.82 -1.38
C VAL A 141 4.43 3.10 -2.08
N GLN A 142 3.39 2.37 -1.72
CA GLN A 142 2.06 2.48 -2.32
C GLN A 142 1.12 3.28 -1.41
N PHE A 143 0.33 4.14 -2.05
CA PHE A 143 -0.60 5.05 -1.40
C PHE A 143 -1.99 4.98 -2.01
N ALA A 144 -3.00 5.08 -1.16
CA ALA A 144 -4.36 5.41 -1.58
C ALA A 144 -4.69 6.86 -1.22
N VAL A 145 -5.36 7.56 -2.13
CA VAL A 145 -5.83 8.93 -1.94
C VAL A 145 -7.33 8.98 -2.16
N ASN A 146 -8.05 9.43 -1.15
CA ASN A 146 -9.49 9.68 -1.27
C ASN A 146 -9.73 10.80 -2.28
N PRO A 147 -10.50 10.56 -3.36
CA PRO A 147 -10.77 11.58 -4.37
C PRO A 147 -11.62 12.75 -3.85
N ASP A 148 -12.39 12.55 -2.78
CA ASP A 148 -13.33 13.56 -2.27
C ASP A 148 -12.67 14.56 -1.31
N ASP A 149 -11.80 14.08 -0.40
CA ASP A 149 -11.22 14.90 0.66
C ASP A 149 -9.67 14.96 0.66
N GLY A 150 -9.03 14.18 -0.22
CA GLY A 150 -7.57 14.12 -0.34
C GLY A 150 -6.89 13.40 0.84
N ARG A 151 -7.63 12.60 1.64
CA ARG A 151 -7.06 11.79 2.70
C ARG A 151 -6.09 10.77 2.12
N LEU A 152 -4.86 10.75 2.65
CA LEU A 152 -3.78 9.88 2.23
C LEU A 152 -3.64 8.69 3.19
N ILE A 153 -3.53 7.50 2.63
CA ILE A 153 -3.23 6.26 3.37
C ILE A 153 -2.04 5.55 2.72
N VAL A 154 -1.07 5.13 3.53
CA VAL A 154 -0.03 4.20 3.10
C VAL A 154 -0.62 2.81 3.06
N ILE A 155 -0.54 2.14 1.92
CA ILE A 155 -1.03 0.78 1.72
C ILE A 155 0.03 -0.23 2.12
N GLU A 156 1.20 -0.13 1.48
CA GLU A 156 2.34 -0.99 1.77
C GLU A 156 3.66 -0.35 1.33
N MET A 157 4.75 -0.90 1.83
CA MET A 157 6.09 -0.61 1.35
C MET A 157 6.80 -1.92 1.00
N ASN A 158 7.35 -1.97 -0.20
CA ASN A 158 8.10 -3.11 -0.70
C ASN A 158 9.59 -2.76 -0.76
N PRO A 159 10.45 -3.30 0.13
CA PRO A 159 11.88 -2.97 0.20
C PRO A 159 12.68 -3.73 -0.86
N ARG A 160 12.32 -3.55 -2.10
CA ARG A 160 12.92 -4.21 -3.26
C ARG A 160 12.67 -3.43 -4.54
N VAL A 161 13.48 -3.69 -5.56
CA VAL A 161 13.20 -3.28 -6.94
C VAL A 161 11.97 -4.06 -7.46
N SER A 162 11.10 -3.41 -8.20
CA SER A 162 9.82 -3.92 -8.68
C SER A 162 9.63 -3.72 -10.20
N ARG A 163 8.48 -4.13 -10.71
CA ARG A 163 8.09 -3.84 -12.11
C ARG A 163 7.93 -2.34 -12.34
N SER A 164 7.38 -1.64 -11.38
CA SER A 164 7.25 -0.17 -11.41
C SER A 164 8.60 0.53 -11.38
N SER A 165 9.63 -0.04 -10.72
CA SER A 165 11.00 0.46 -10.79
C SER A 165 11.57 0.43 -12.22
N ALA A 166 11.25 -0.59 -13.01
CA ALA A 166 11.64 -0.67 -14.41
C ALA A 166 10.97 0.42 -15.26
N LEU A 167 9.67 0.66 -15.04
CA LEU A 167 8.93 1.75 -15.67
C LEU A 167 9.51 3.12 -15.30
N ALA A 168 9.72 3.36 -14.00
CA ALA A 168 10.33 4.58 -13.48
C ALA A 168 11.75 4.82 -14.06
N SER A 169 12.56 3.78 -14.12
CA SER A 169 13.89 3.87 -14.71
C SER A 169 13.85 4.27 -16.20
N LYS A 170 12.88 3.72 -16.94
CA LYS A 170 12.69 4.08 -18.35
C LYS A 170 12.16 5.52 -18.51
N ALA A 171 11.24 5.94 -17.66
CA ALA A 171 10.64 7.27 -17.70
C ALA A 171 11.65 8.38 -17.34
N THR A 172 12.51 8.13 -16.37
CA THR A 172 13.43 9.15 -15.82
C THR A 172 14.86 9.05 -16.35
N GLY A 173 15.26 7.90 -16.93
CA GLY A 173 16.65 7.61 -17.28
C GLY A 173 17.51 7.20 -16.08
N PHE A 174 16.97 7.19 -14.85
CA PHE A 174 17.69 6.78 -13.64
C PHE A 174 17.71 5.25 -13.51
N PRO A 175 18.87 4.59 -13.53
CA PRO A 175 18.93 3.12 -13.56
C PRO A 175 18.80 2.52 -12.16
N ILE A 176 17.57 2.48 -11.62
CA ILE A 176 17.27 2.09 -10.23
C ILE A 176 17.92 0.77 -9.85
N ALA A 177 17.80 -0.27 -10.65
CA ALA A 177 18.35 -1.59 -10.33
C ALA A 177 19.90 -1.59 -10.23
N LYS A 178 20.56 -0.85 -11.12
CA LYS A 178 22.01 -0.70 -11.09
C LYS A 178 22.48 0.07 -9.85
N ILE A 179 21.79 1.17 -9.53
CA ILE A 179 22.10 1.96 -8.33
C ILE A 179 21.82 1.15 -7.07
N ALA A 180 20.67 0.48 -6.96
CA ALA A 180 20.34 -0.38 -5.83
C ALA A 180 21.40 -1.48 -5.60
N ALA A 181 21.93 -2.08 -6.68
CA ALA A 181 23.02 -3.06 -6.57
C ALA A 181 24.32 -2.43 -6.03
N LYS A 182 24.64 -1.19 -6.44
CA LYS A 182 25.80 -0.48 -5.89
C LYS A 182 25.63 -0.14 -4.42
N LEU A 183 24.46 0.36 -4.02
CA LEU A 183 24.16 0.67 -2.62
C LEU A 183 24.24 -0.57 -1.73
N ALA A 184 23.80 -1.72 -2.23
CA ALA A 184 23.87 -3.00 -1.51
C ALA A 184 25.30 -3.46 -1.20
N ILE A 185 26.30 -2.99 -1.93
CA ILE A 185 27.73 -3.29 -1.70
C ILE A 185 28.49 -2.12 -1.05
N GLY A 186 27.76 -1.10 -0.54
CA GLY A 186 28.32 -0.06 0.30
C GLY A 186 28.62 1.28 -0.36
N TYR A 187 28.24 1.50 -1.65
CA TYR A 187 28.28 2.83 -2.24
C TYR A 187 27.19 3.73 -1.65
N ASN A 188 27.42 5.02 -1.68
CA ASN A 188 26.41 6.04 -1.36
C ASN A 188 25.91 6.74 -2.63
N LEU A 189 24.80 7.49 -2.50
CA LEU A 189 24.16 8.16 -3.65
C LEU A 189 24.99 9.33 -4.20
N ASP A 190 25.91 9.87 -3.43
CA ASP A 190 26.82 10.97 -3.81
C ASP A 190 28.11 10.48 -4.48
N GLU A 191 28.32 9.16 -4.59
CA GLU A 191 29.44 8.51 -5.30
C GLU A 191 29.04 8.07 -6.73
#